data_cc8d1cb13a5925f1a46f5f3f488fd942
#
_entry.id   cc8d1cb13a5925f1a46f5f3f488fd942
#
_cell.length_a   1.000
_cell.length_b   1.000
_cell.length_c   1.000
_cell.angle_alpha   90.00
_cell.angle_beta   90.00
_cell.angle_gamma   90.00
#
_symmetry.space_group_name_H-M   'P 1'
#
loop_
_entity.id
_entity.type
_entity.pdbx_description
1 polymer ?
#
loop_
_entity_poly.entity_id
_entity_poly.type
_entity_poly.pdbx_seq_one_letter_code
_entity_poly.pdbx_strand_id
1 'polypeptide(L)'
;ITQVGLNFSRPAAQILGQYYQFIRLGFQGYKEVQQNSMAVADYLHAEIGKMAPFQNYSKDVVNPLFIWYLKPDYAKSAKWTLYDLQDKLKQSGWMVPAYTLPENLENWVVMRIVVRQGFSRDMADQLLGDISNAITDLEKLEYPTPTRIAQDRQQAVKGSVFTHTGCPKSTK
;
A
#
# COMPACT_ATOMS: atom_id res chain seq x y z
N ILE A 1 -15.65 -4.94 10.07
CA ILE A 1 -15.68 -5.22 11.52
C ILE A 1 -15.54 -3.90 12.23
N THR A 2 -16.62 -3.40 12.81
CA THR A 2 -16.61 -2.16 13.57
C THR A 2 -15.94 -2.46 14.91
N GLN A 3 -14.69 -2.02 15.09
CA GLN A 3 -14.05 -2.07 16.40
C GLN A 3 -14.64 -0.97 17.28
N VAL A 4 -15.56 -1.34 18.15
CA VAL A 4 -16.03 -0.48 19.22
C VAL A 4 -15.00 -0.55 20.37
N GLY A 5 -13.96 0.27 20.27
CA GLY A 5 -12.95 0.42 21.31
C GLY A 5 -13.48 1.22 22.50
N LEU A 6 -14.41 0.66 23.25
CA LEU A 6 -14.86 1.31 24.48
C LEU A 6 -13.81 1.11 25.58
N ASN A 7 -13.17 2.20 26.00
CA ASN A 7 -12.20 2.18 27.08
C ASN A 7 -12.92 2.40 28.42
N PHE A 8 -12.87 1.39 29.27
CA PHE A 8 -13.30 1.49 30.67
C PHE A 8 -12.16 1.98 31.57
N SER A 9 -12.42 2.15 32.85
CA SER A 9 -11.45 2.57 33.88
C SER A 9 -10.16 1.75 33.77
N ARG A 10 -9.02 2.42 33.72
CA ARG A 10 -7.68 1.81 33.59
C ARG A 10 -6.69 2.46 34.52
N PRO A 11 -5.62 1.76 34.93
CA PRO A 11 -4.48 2.37 35.63
C PRO A 11 -3.87 3.53 34.83
N ALA A 12 -3.32 4.53 35.50
CA ALA A 12 -2.72 5.72 34.90
C ALA A 12 -1.35 5.45 34.22
N ALA A 13 -0.86 4.22 34.19
CA ALA A 13 0.44 3.86 33.62
C ALA A 13 0.63 4.33 32.18
N GLN A 14 -0.42 4.31 31.35
CA GLN A 14 -0.35 4.80 29.97
C GLN A 14 -0.11 6.31 29.90
N ILE A 15 -0.72 7.09 30.81
CA ILE A 15 -0.52 8.54 30.91
C ILE A 15 0.90 8.86 31.34
N LEU A 16 1.40 8.14 32.36
CA LEU A 16 2.80 8.28 32.82
C LEU A 16 3.79 7.92 31.73
N GLY A 17 3.51 6.87 30.94
CA GLY A 17 4.35 6.49 29.79
C GLY A 17 4.43 7.58 28.72
N GLN A 18 3.29 8.21 28.37
CA GLN A 18 3.26 9.33 27.44
C GLN A 18 4.02 10.55 28.00
N TYR A 19 3.77 10.91 29.25
CA TYR A 19 4.45 12.01 29.92
C TYR A 19 5.99 11.81 29.94
N TYR A 20 6.44 10.60 30.28
CA TYR A 20 7.84 10.23 30.23
C TYR A 20 8.46 10.43 28.83
N GLN A 21 7.76 9.99 27.77
CA GLN A 21 8.22 10.15 26.42
C GLN A 21 8.31 11.62 25.99
N PHE A 22 7.35 12.44 26.38
CA PHE A 22 7.38 13.88 26.08
C PHE A 22 8.58 14.56 26.75
N ILE A 23 8.84 14.26 28.03
CA ILE A 23 9.99 14.83 28.74
C ILE A 23 11.31 14.31 28.18
N ARG A 24 11.41 13.00 27.90
CA ARG A 24 12.64 12.37 27.41
C ARG A 24 13.07 12.89 26.04
N LEU A 25 12.16 12.98 25.11
CA LEU A 25 12.47 13.40 23.74
C LEU A 25 12.41 14.91 23.57
N GLY A 26 11.43 15.57 24.21
CA GLY A 26 11.16 16.96 23.98
C GLY A 26 10.86 17.28 22.52
N PHE A 27 10.74 18.55 22.19
CA PHE A 27 10.48 18.98 20.81
C PHE A 27 11.58 18.55 19.85
N GLN A 28 12.84 18.69 20.25
CA GLN A 28 13.98 18.39 19.38
C GLN A 28 14.07 16.89 19.07
N GLY A 29 13.90 16.01 20.08
CA GLY A 29 13.93 14.57 19.86
C GLY A 29 12.79 14.09 18.94
N TYR A 30 11.57 14.60 19.10
CA TYR A 30 10.47 14.28 18.20
C TYR A 30 10.74 14.78 16.77
N LYS A 31 11.30 15.98 16.61
CA LYS A 31 11.69 16.52 15.31
C LYS A 31 12.70 15.61 14.61
N GLU A 32 13.74 15.18 15.31
CA GLU A 32 14.77 14.28 14.75
C GLU A 32 14.19 12.92 14.34
N VAL A 33 13.33 12.33 15.17
CA VAL A 33 12.64 11.08 14.84
C VAL A 33 11.81 11.22 13.55
N GLN A 34 11.05 12.31 13.42
CA GLN A 34 10.24 12.54 12.23
C GLN A 34 11.08 12.84 11.00
N GLN A 35 12.14 13.63 11.13
CA GLN A 35 13.07 13.90 10.03
C GLN A 35 13.74 12.63 9.51
N ASN A 36 14.16 11.75 10.40
CA ASN A 36 14.74 10.46 10.01
C ASN A 36 13.70 9.57 9.30
N SER A 37 12.49 9.49 9.82
CA SER A 37 11.42 8.73 9.17
C SER A 37 11.07 9.29 7.78
N MET A 38 11.04 10.62 7.64
CA MET A 38 10.83 11.27 6.34
C MET A 38 11.96 10.96 5.36
N ALA A 39 13.21 11.08 5.78
CA ALA A 39 14.37 10.81 4.91
C ALA A 39 14.36 9.37 4.36
N VAL A 40 13.97 8.39 5.20
CA VAL A 40 13.84 7.00 4.75
C VAL A 40 12.62 6.82 3.83
N ALA A 41 11.51 7.51 4.09
CA ALA A 41 10.33 7.45 3.23
C ALA A 41 10.60 8.06 1.85
N ASP A 42 11.27 9.23 1.79
CA ASP A 42 11.70 9.87 0.54
C ASP A 42 12.62 8.96 -0.27
N TYR A 43 13.54 8.28 0.42
CA TYR A 43 14.42 7.32 -0.23
C TYR A 43 13.66 6.15 -0.84
N LEU A 44 12.80 5.48 -0.07
CA LEU A 44 11.99 4.37 -0.56
C LEU A 44 11.08 4.79 -1.71
N HIS A 45 10.44 5.96 -1.60
CA HIS A 45 9.61 6.53 -2.64
C HIS A 45 10.40 6.72 -3.95
N ALA A 46 11.61 7.29 -3.87
CA ALA A 46 12.45 7.50 -5.02
C ALA A 46 12.91 6.18 -5.67
N GLU A 47 13.34 5.20 -4.87
CA GLU A 47 13.83 3.92 -5.38
C GLU A 47 12.70 3.05 -5.97
N ILE A 48 11.55 2.96 -5.30
CA ILE A 48 10.38 2.23 -5.82
C ILE A 48 9.87 2.86 -7.11
N GLY A 49 9.88 4.20 -7.21
CA GLY A 49 9.49 4.92 -8.42
C GLY A 49 10.40 4.66 -9.64
N LYS A 50 11.65 4.23 -9.43
CA LYS A 50 12.59 3.83 -10.49
C LYS A 50 12.34 2.40 -10.99
N MET A 51 11.67 1.56 -10.22
CA MET A 51 11.38 0.18 -10.61
C MET A 51 10.39 0.17 -11.78
N ALA A 52 10.68 -0.61 -12.82
CA ALA A 52 9.93 -0.62 -14.08
C ALA A 52 8.42 -0.85 -13.93
N PRO A 53 7.92 -1.79 -13.08
CA PRO A 53 6.49 -2.06 -12.94
C PRO A 53 5.70 -0.96 -12.24
N PHE A 54 6.34 -0.12 -11.40
CA PHE A 54 5.65 0.72 -10.43
C PHE A 54 5.57 2.18 -10.84
N GLN A 55 4.55 2.82 -10.30
CA GLN A 55 4.37 4.27 -10.33
C GLN A 55 3.90 4.74 -8.95
N ASN A 56 4.54 5.78 -8.45
CA ASN A 56 4.11 6.44 -7.22
C ASN A 56 2.81 7.21 -7.47
N TYR A 57 1.90 7.17 -6.49
CA TYR A 57 0.63 7.87 -6.57
C TYR A 57 0.79 9.37 -6.40
N SER A 58 1.64 9.79 -5.48
CA SER A 58 1.99 11.21 -5.24
C SER A 58 3.38 11.52 -5.78
N LYS A 59 3.57 12.77 -6.19
CA LYS A 59 4.88 13.27 -6.64
C LYS A 59 5.85 13.40 -5.47
N ASP A 60 5.35 13.87 -4.33
CA ASP A 60 6.14 14.19 -3.16
C ASP A 60 5.63 13.41 -1.93
N VAL A 61 6.51 13.18 -0.98
CA VAL A 61 6.20 12.56 0.32
C VAL A 61 6.00 13.68 1.34
N VAL A 62 4.78 13.84 1.85
CA VAL A 62 4.45 14.87 2.84
C VAL A 62 4.49 14.34 4.27
N ASN A 63 4.20 13.07 4.44
CA ASN A 63 4.27 12.32 5.70
C ASN A 63 5.17 11.10 5.49
N PRO A 64 5.71 10.45 6.53
CA PRO A 64 6.52 9.24 6.38
C PRO A 64 5.67 8.03 5.93
N LEU A 65 4.90 8.26 4.88
CA LEU A 65 3.93 7.35 4.30
C LEU A 65 3.79 7.68 2.82
N PHE A 66 3.79 6.68 1.96
CA PHE A 66 3.47 6.83 0.55
C PHE A 66 2.79 5.58 0.00
N ILE A 67 2.15 5.73 -1.15
CA ILE A 67 1.49 4.65 -1.88
C ILE A 67 1.98 4.62 -3.33
N TRP A 68 2.00 3.41 -3.88
CA TRP A 68 2.34 3.17 -5.30
C TRP A 68 1.43 2.10 -5.89
N TYR A 69 1.42 2.00 -7.20
CA TYR A 69 0.60 1.05 -7.94
C TYR A 69 1.34 0.51 -9.16
N LEU A 70 0.82 -0.55 -9.78
CA LEU A 70 1.33 -1.03 -11.07
C LEU A 70 0.95 -0.05 -12.17
N LYS A 71 1.92 0.30 -13.03
CA LYS A 71 1.65 1.10 -14.23
C LYS A 71 0.54 0.42 -15.05
N PRO A 72 -0.46 1.17 -15.56
CA PRO A 72 -1.61 0.57 -16.26
C PRO A 72 -1.22 -0.35 -17.43
N ASP A 73 -0.21 0.02 -18.20
CA ASP A 73 0.24 -0.78 -19.34
C ASP A 73 0.94 -2.06 -18.89
N TYR A 74 1.76 -1.98 -17.83
CA TYR A 74 2.39 -3.15 -17.24
C TYR A 74 1.33 -4.07 -16.60
N ALA A 75 0.37 -3.50 -15.88
CA ALA A 75 -0.71 -4.25 -15.24
C ALA A 75 -1.54 -5.08 -16.23
N LYS A 76 -1.72 -4.63 -17.48
CA LYS A 76 -2.45 -5.37 -18.52
C LYS A 76 -1.74 -6.65 -18.94
N SER A 77 -0.41 -6.63 -19.01
CA SER A 77 0.43 -7.76 -19.47
C SER A 77 0.90 -8.65 -18.32
N ALA A 78 0.91 -8.15 -17.10
CA ALA A 78 1.37 -8.89 -15.93
C ALA A 78 0.48 -10.10 -15.62
N LYS A 79 1.10 -11.23 -15.30
CA LYS A 79 0.44 -12.47 -14.87
C LYS A 79 0.16 -12.49 -13.36
N TRP A 80 0.50 -11.44 -12.64
CA TRP A 80 0.43 -11.28 -11.20
C TRP A 80 -0.17 -9.92 -10.81
N THR A 81 -0.52 -9.77 -9.55
CA THR A 81 -1.14 -8.58 -8.98
C THR A 81 -0.33 -8.07 -7.78
N LEU A 82 -0.64 -6.87 -7.27
CA LEU A 82 -0.01 -6.38 -6.03
C LEU A 82 -0.33 -7.23 -4.81
N TYR A 83 -1.42 -8.01 -4.83
CA TYR A 83 -1.72 -8.98 -3.76
C TYR A 83 -0.73 -10.13 -3.75
N ASP A 84 -0.30 -10.61 -4.94
CA ASP A 84 0.72 -11.65 -5.05
C ASP A 84 2.08 -11.15 -4.58
N LEU A 85 2.41 -9.88 -4.88
CA LEU A 85 3.61 -9.23 -4.35
C LEU A 85 3.57 -9.10 -2.83
N GLN A 86 2.41 -8.69 -2.27
CA GLN A 86 2.21 -8.65 -0.82
C GLN A 86 2.49 -10.02 -0.18
N ASP A 87 1.95 -11.09 -0.77
CA ASP A 87 2.12 -12.43 -0.22
C ASP A 87 3.58 -12.92 -0.32
N LYS A 88 4.29 -12.56 -1.38
CA LYS A 88 5.73 -12.82 -1.50
C LYS A 88 6.53 -12.07 -0.43
N LEU A 89 6.28 -10.77 -0.26
CA LEU A 89 6.95 -9.96 0.75
C LEU A 89 6.67 -10.46 2.17
N LYS A 90 5.45 -10.97 2.42
CA LYS A 90 5.09 -11.58 3.70
C LYS A 90 5.93 -12.82 4.02
N GLN A 91 6.33 -13.61 3.01
CA GLN A 91 7.22 -14.76 3.19
C GLN A 91 8.61 -14.32 3.65
N SER A 92 9.08 -13.13 3.27
CA SER A 92 10.33 -12.50 3.74
C SER A 92 10.14 -11.72 5.06
N GLY A 93 8.95 -11.76 5.67
CA GLY A 93 8.65 -11.09 6.94
C GLY A 93 8.14 -9.65 6.83
N TRP A 94 7.95 -9.13 5.62
CA TRP A 94 7.46 -7.78 5.40
C TRP A 94 5.94 -7.72 5.34
N MET A 95 5.34 -6.78 6.09
CA MET A 95 3.90 -6.51 6.03
C MET A 95 3.64 -5.21 5.25
N VAL A 96 3.60 -5.31 3.94
CA VAL A 96 3.29 -4.20 3.04
C VAL A 96 1.91 -4.46 2.43
N PRO A 97 0.83 -3.80 2.93
CA PRO A 97 -0.51 -4.12 2.51
C PRO A 97 -0.82 -3.62 1.09
N ALA A 98 -1.48 -4.48 0.31
CA ALA A 98 -2.16 -4.13 -0.93
C ALA A 98 -3.66 -4.01 -0.67
N TYR A 99 -4.32 -2.98 -1.23
CA TYR A 99 -5.75 -2.76 -1.08
C TYR A 99 -6.31 -1.91 -2.22
N THR A 100 -7.63 -1.96 -2.42
CA THR A 100 -8.33 -1.11 -3.36
C THR A 100 -8.56 0.28 -2.77
N LEU A 101 -8.55 1.31 -3.62
CA LEU A 101 -8.96 2.65 -3.20
C LEU A 101 -10.48 2.71 -2.91
N PRO A 102 -10.97 3.78 -2.24
CA PRO A 102 -12.38 3.94 -1.86
C PRO A 102 -13.32 4.01 -3.06
N GLU A 103 -14.61 4.22 -2.78
CA GLU A 103 -15.69 4.37 -3.75
C GLU A 103 -15.33 5.29 -4.92
N ASN A 104 -15.67 4.87 -6.13
CA ASN A 104 -15.31 5.46 -7.43
C ASN A 104 -13.87 5.24 -7.90
N LEU A 105 -12.99 4.65 -7.08
CA LEU A 105 -11.60 4.31 -7.43
C LEU A 105 -11.26 2.84 -7.12
N GLU A 106 -12.25 1.98 -6.92
CA GLU A 106 -12.08 0.57 -6.51
C GLU A 106 -11.32 -0.29 -7.54
N ASN A 107 -11.20 0.21 -8.77
CA ASN A 107 -10.40 -0.46 -9.79
C ASN A 107 -8.89 -0.28 -9.61
N TRP A 108 -8.50 0.65 -8.73
CA TRP A 108 -7.10 0.92 -8.42
C TRP A 108 -6.68 0.12 -7.19
N VAL A 109 -5.78 -0.83 -7.41
CA VAL A 109 -5.08 -1.54 -6.33
C VAL A 109 -3.77 -0.83 -6.07
N VAL A 110 -3.51 -0.50 -4.83
CA VAL A 110 -2.30 0.20 -4.38
C VAL A 110 -1.63 -0.56 -3.26
N MET A 111 -0.33 -0.36 -3.10
CA MET A 111 0.43 -0.77 -1.92
C MET A 111 0.86 0.45 -1.11
N ARG A 112 0.98 0.30 0.19
CA ARG A 112 1.33 1.37 1.12
C ARG A 112 2.48 0.99 2.03
N ILE A 113 3.45 1.89 2.14
CA ILE A 113 4.48 1.85 3.18
C ILE A 113 4.25 2.99 4.17
N VAL A 114 4.36 2.66 5.46
CA VAL A 114 4.42 3.61 6.57
C VAL A 114 5.75 3.41 7.25
N VAL A 115 6.63 4.40 7.17
CA VAL A 115 7.94 4.36 7.82
C VAL A 115 7.78 4.78 9.27
N ARG A 116 8.07 3.86 10.19
CA ARG A 116 7.98 4.11 11.63
C ARG A 116 9.36 4.38 12.22
N GLN A 117 9.37 4.96 13.41
CA GLN A 117 10.59 5.07 14.21
C GLN A 117 11.29 3.71 14.33
N GLY A 118 12.61 3.70 14.14
CA GLY A 118 13.41 2.49 14.19
C GLY A 118 13.55 1.74 12.87
N PHE A 119 12.85 2.17 11.81
CA PHE A 119 13.06 1.64 10.47
C PHE A 119 14.28 2.34 9.84
N SER A 120 15.39 1.62 9.78
CA SER A 120 16.69 2.17 9.33
C SER A 120 16.80 2.17 7.79
N ARG A 121 17.84 2.83 7.30
CA ARG A 121 18.22 2.82 5.89
C ARG A 121 18.58 1.40 5.43
N ASP A 122 19.31 0.64 6.23
CA ASP A 122 19.70 -0.74 5.91
C ASP A 122 18.47 -1.65 5.76
N MET A 123 17.46 -1.45 6.62
CA MET A 123 16.17 -2.16 6.47
C MET A 123 15.44 -1.75 5.19
N ALA A 124 15.53 -0.50 4.79
CA ALA A 124 14.96 -0.03 3.53
C ALA A 124 15.65 -0.68 2.32
N ASP A 125 16.98 -0.77 2.35
CA ASP A 125 17.76 -1.43 1.29
C ASP A 125 17.44 -2.93 1.20
N GLN A 126 17.28 -3.61 2.35
CA GLN A 126 16.83 -5.00 2.40
C GLN A 126 15.42 -5.16 1.81
N LEU A 127 14.48 -4.30 2.18
CA LEU A 127 13.12 -4.31 1.62
C LEU A 127 13.14 -4.12 0.10
N LEU A 128 13.93 -3.18 -0.43
CA LEU A 128 14.07 -2.95 -1.86
C LEU A 128 14.63 -4.18 -2.60
N GLY A 129 15.62 -4.84 -1.99
CA GLY A 129 16.15 -6.12 -2.49
C GLY A 129 15.09 -7.21 -2.55
N ASP A 130 14.30 -7.36 -1.50
CA ASP A 130 13.23 -8.36 -1.42
C ASP A 130 12.09 -8.04 -2.41
N ILE A 131 11.75 -6.77 -2.62
CA ILE A 131 10.80 -6.35 -3.67
C ILE A 131 11.33 -6.75 -5.06
N SER A 132 12.59 -6.47 -5.36
CA SER A 132 13.22 -6.82 -6.65
C SER A 132 13.24 -8.32 -6.90
N ASN A 133 13.59 -9.10 -5.89
CA ASN A 133 13.59 -10.55 -5.95
C ASN A 133 12.17 -11.11 -6.16
N ALA A 134 11.20 -10.58 -5.43
CA ALA A 134 9.80 -10.98 -5.56
C ALA A 134 9.23 -10.68 -6.96
N ILE A 135 9.55 -9.51 -7.54
CA ILE A 135 9.18 -9.17 -8.93
C ILE A 135 9.80 -10.18 -9.90
N THR A 136 11.10 -10.45 -9.77
CA THR A 136 11.82 -11.39 -10.64
C THR A 136 11.18 -12.78 -10.59
N ASP A 137 10.74 -13.24 -9.44
CA ASP A 137 10.07 -14.52 -9.28
C ASP A 137 8.66 -14.52 -9.88
N LEU A 138 7.92 -13.43 -9.71
CA LEU A 138 6.57 -13.27 -10.27
C LEU A 138 6.59 -13.13 -11.80
N GLU A 139 7.65 -12.57 -12.38
CA GLU A 139 7.81 -12.46 -13.82
C GLU A 139 8.12 -13.81 -14.51
N LYS A 140 8.70 -14.77 -13.78
CA LYS A 140 8.98 -16.14 -14.28
C LYS A 140 7.72 -17.01 -14.41
N LEU A 141 6.57 -16.57 -13.91
CA LEU A 141 5.34 -17.36 -13.96
C LEU A 141 4.91 -17.63 -15.40
N GLU A 142 4.65 -18.90 -15.72
CA GLU A 142 4.12 -19.31 -17.02
C GLU A 142 2.63 -18.97 -17.18
N TYR A 143 1.87 -19.04 -16.09
CA TYR A 143 0.43 -18.83 -16.06
C TYR A 143 0.05 -17.72 -15.09
N PRO A 144 -1.10 -17.03 -15.33
CA PRO A 144 -1.61 -16.04 -14.40
C PRO A 144 -1.92 -16.63 -13.01
N THR A 145 -1.65 -15.84 -11.98
CA THR A 145 -1.99 -16.23 -10.59
C THR A 145 -3.51 -16.32 -10.39
N PRO A 146 -3.99 -17.10 -9.39
CA PRO A 146 -5.42 -17.14 -9.06
C PRO A 146 -6.00 -15.77 -8.72
N THR A 147 -5.23 -14.91 -8.06
CA THR A 147 -5.59 -13.53 -7.73
C THR A 147 -5.74 -12.69 -9.00
N ARG A 148 -4.86 -12.85 -9.97
CA ARG A 148 -4.95 -12.17 -11.28
C ARG A 148 -6.23 -12.60 -12.03
N ILE A 149 -6.50 -13.89 -12.09
CA ILE A 149 -7.71 -14.43 -12.74
C ILE A 149 -8.97 -13.91 -12.06
N ALA A 150 -8.99 -13.84 -10.73
CA ALA A 150 -10.12 -13.31 -9.97
C ALA A 150 -10.35 -11.83 -10.24
N GLN A 151 -9.28 -11.04 -10.30
CA GLN A 151 -9.33 -9.60 -10.59
C GLN A 151 -9.87 -9.33 -12.00
N ASP A 152 -9.40 -10.07 -13.01
CA ASP A 152 -9.87 -9.93 -14.39
C ASP A 152 -11.36 -10.27 -14.52
N ARG A 153 -11.84 -11.31 -13.82
CA ARG A 153 -13.26 -11.65 -13.76
C ARG A 153 -14.11 -10.54 -13.14
N GLN A 154 -13.67 -9.94 -12.05
CA GLN A 154 -14.37 -8.83 -11.39
C GLN A 154 -14.46 -7.60 -12.30
N GLN A 155 -13.41 -7.28 -13.03
CA GLN A 155 -13.40 -6.17 -13.98
C GLN A 155 -14.34 -6.44 -15.17
N ALA A 156 -14.37 -7.66 -15.69
CA ALA A 156 -15.28 -8.07 -16.76
C ALA A 156 -16.75 -7.93 -16.35
N VAL A 157 -17.11 -8.34 -15.12
CA VAL A 157 -18.48 -8.20 -14.60
C VAL A 157 -18.86 -6.73 -14.43
N LYS A 158 -17.96 -5.87 -13.92
CA LYS A 158 -18.23 -4.43 -13.81
C LYS A 158 -18.38 -3.75 -15.17
N GLY A 159 -17.66 -4.19 -16.20
CA GLY A 159 -17.79 -3.68 -17.57
C GLY A 159 -19.07 -4.13 -18.29
N SER A 160 -19.76 -5.16 -17.78
CA SER A 160 -21.00 -5.70 -18.34
C SER A 160 -22.27 -5.18 -17.64
N VAL A 161 -22.22 -4.08 -16.89
CA VAL A 161 -23.43 -3.45 -16.35
C VAL A 161 -24.29 -2.99 -17.50
N PHE A 162 -25.38 -3.72 -17.73
CA PHE A 162 -26.46 -3.42 -18.66
C PHE A 162 -26.89 -1.97 -18.49
N THR A 163 -26.56 -1.12 -19.43
CA THR A 163 -27.23 0.16 -19.60
C THR A 163 -28.63 -0.18 -20.09
N HIS A 164 -29.63 -0.08 -19.23
CA HIS A 164 -31.05 -0.05 -19.63
C HIS A 164 -31.29 1.21 -20.47
N THR A 165 -30.86 1.18 -21.72
CA THR A 165 -31.35 2.13 -22.73
C THR A 165 -32.45 1.43 -23.47
N GLY A 166 -33.68 1.81 -23.18
CA GLY A 166 -34.79 1.43 -24.05
C GLY A 166 -36.08 1.06 -23.33
N CYS A 167 -36.66 2.00 -22.60
CA CYS A 167 -38.13 2.00 -22.49
C CYS A 167 -38.70 2.77 -23.70
N PRO A 168 -39.45 2.14 -24.63
CA PRO A 168 -40.09 2.89 -25.71
C PRO A 168 -41.14 3.81 -25.07
N LYS A 169 -41.05 5.13 -25.34
CA LYS A 169 -42.11 6.09 -24.99
C LYS A 169 -43.37 5.68 -25.74
N SER A 170 -44.40 5.25 -25.00
CA SER A 170 -45.72 5.08 -25.54
C SER A 170 -46.27 6.45 -26.00
N THR A 171 -46.41 6.61 -27.28
CA THR A 171 -47.21 7.68 -27.89
C THR A 171 -48.70 7.51 -27.50
N LYS A 172 -49.22 8.50 -26.81
CA LYS A 172 -50.64 8.87 -26.87
C LYS A 172 -50.73 10.35 -27.15
#